data_0d0f7d5d975666d8a542112932f7a734
#
_entry.id   0d0f7d5d975666d8a542112932f7a734
#
_cell.length_a   1.000
_cell.length_b   1.000
_cell.length_c   1.000
_cell.angle_alpha   90.00
_cell.angle_beta   90.00
_cell.angle_gamma   90.00
#
_symmetry.space_group_name_H-M   'P 1'
#
loop_
_entity.id
_entity.type
_entity.pdbx_description
1 polymer ?
#
loop_
_entity_poly.entity_id
_entity_poly.type
_entity_poly.pdbx_seq_one_letter_code
_entity_poly.pdbx_strand_id
1 'polypeptide(L)'
;MKKIDSETRTKFKETFDALNGNLQNLFPKLFGGGHAYLDLIGDDLLDTGVVLMARPPGKKNASIHLLSGGEKALTAIALVFSIFKLNPAPFCMLDEVDAPLDDSNVARYATLVKEMARDIQFIYITHNKISMREAEQLMGVT
;
A
#
# COMPACT_ATOMS: atom_id res chain seq x y z
N MET A 1 -34.07 6.05 -1.55
CA MET A 1 -32.94 6.55 -0.75
C MET A 1 -32.56 5.59 0.37
N LYS A 2 -33.38 5.29 1.38
CA LYS A 2 -32.98 4.41 2.52
C LYS A 2 -32.38 3.04 2.16
N LYS A 3 -32.85 2.38 1.07
CA LYS A 3 -32.32 1.09 0.64
C LYS A 3 -30.92 1.20 0.02
N ILE A 4 -30.69 2.23 -0.79
CA ILE A 4 -29.38 2.53 -1.41
C ILE A 4 -28.37 2.86 -0.30
N ASP A 5 -28.76 3.65 0.70
CA ASP A 5 -27.89 4.01 1.82
C ASP A 5 -27.49 2.77 2.63
N SER A 6 -28.41 1.84 2.87
CA SER A 6 -28.14 0.58 3.58
C SER A 6 -27.18 -0.33 2.80
N GLU A 7 -27.38 -0.48 1.49
CA GLU A 7 -26.51 -1.29 0.62
C GLU A 7 -25.10 -0.66 0.53
N THR A 8 -25.03 0.67 0.42
CA THR A 8 -23.74 1.39 0.39
C THR A 8 -22.98 1.24 1.68
N ARG A 9 -23.64 1.35 2.84
CA ARG A 9 -23.00 1.13 4.16
C ARG A 9 -22.46 -0.27 4.29
N THR A 10 -23.22 -1.29 3.92
CA THR A 10 -22.78 -2.68 3.97
C THR A 10 -21.57 -2.91 3.09
N LYS A 11 -21.62 -2.44 1.84
CA LYS A 11 -20.54 -2.60 0.88
C LYS A 11 -19.26 -1.84 1.30
N PHE A 12 -19.43 -0.62 1.84
CA PHE A 12 -18.30 0.14 2.39
C PHE A 12 -17.63 -0.62 3.54
N LYS A 13 -18.42 -1.12 4.50
CA LYS A 13 -17.88 -1.86 5.64
C LYS A 13 -17.14 -3.13 5.22
N GLU A 14 -17.72 -3.93 4.33
CA GLU A 14 -17.08 -5.14 3.82
C GLU A 14 -15.76 -4.82 3.11
N THR A 15 -15.73 -3.77 2.27
CA THR A 15 -14.53 -3.33 1.58
C THR A 15 -13.48 -2.79 2.56
N PHE A 16 -13.90 -2.00 3.54
CA PHE A 16 -13.03 -1.45 4.58
C PHE A 16 -12.37 -2.56 5.40
N ASP A 17 -13.15 -3.53 5.85
CA ASP A 17 -12.65 -4.66 6.66
C ASP A 17 -11.68 -5.53 5.84
N ALA A 18 -11.99 -5.81 4.57
CA ALA A 18 -11.12 -6.58 3.68
C ALA A 18 -9.82 -5.81 3.34
N LEU A 19 -9.91 -4.50 3.08
CA LEU A 19 -8.75 -3.64 2.84
C LEU A 19 -7.85 -3.59 4.08
N ASN A 20 -8.45 -3.44 5.26
CA ASN A 20 -7.73 -3.41 6.53
C ASN A 20 -6.99 -4.72 6.80
N GLY A 21 -7.63 -5.86 6.51
CA GLY A 21 -7.00 -7.19 6.59
C GLY A 21 -5.79 -7.32 5.64
N ASN A 22 -5.92 -6.87 4.40
CA ASN A 22 -4.81 -6.88 3.44
C ASN A 22 -3.65 -5.99 3.88
N LEU A 23 -3.95 -4.79 4.39
CA LEU A 23 -2.94 -3.85 4.87
C LEU A 23 -2.17 -4.43 6.06
N GLN A 24 -2.86 -5.06 7.02
CA GLN A 24 -2.24 -5.72 8.17
C GLN A 24 -1.31 -6.86 7.77
N ASN A 25 -1.58 -7.54 6.65
CA ASN A 25 -0.74 -8.60 6.12
C ASN A 25 0.46 -8.06 5.31
N LEU A 26 0.26 -6.98 4.53
CA LEU A 26 1.30 -6.43 3.65
C LEU A 26 2.30 -5.54 4.37
N PHE A 27 1.85 -4.77 5.34
CA PHE A 27 2.70 -3.81 6.06
C PHE A 27 3.93 -4.48 6.72
N PRO A 28 3.78 -5.60 7.47
CA PRO A 28 4.94 -6.27 8.06
C PRO A 28 5.92 -6.82 7.02
N LYS A 29 5.45 -7.21 5.84
CA LYS A 29 6.32 -7.69 4.76
C LYS A 29 7.23 -6.57 4.25
N LEU A 30 6.68 -5.35 4.09
CA LEU A 30 7.43 -4.18 3.62
C LEU A 30 8.37 -3.60 4.68
N PHE A 31 7.94 -3.56 5.92
CA PHE A 31 8.74 -2.96 7.01
C PHE A 31 9.64 -3.96 7.76
N GLY A 32 9.47 -5.25 7.52
CA GLY A 32 10.14 -6.29 8.31
C GLY A 32 9.58 -6.42 9.72
N GLY A 33 8.32 -6.07 9.91
CA GLY A 33 7.58 -6.08 11.17
C GLY A 33 6.66 -4.87 11.33
N GLY A 34 6.21 -4.62 12.56
CA GLY A 34 5.25 -3.55 12.84
C GLY A 34 3.83 -3.89 12.37
N HIS A 35 2.96 -2.91 12.39
CA HIS A 35 1.57 -3.05 11.90
C HIS A 35 1.03 -1.72 11.41
N ALA A 36 0.03 -1.78 10.53
CA ALA A 36 -0.76 -0.64 10.11
C ALA A 36 -2.23 -1.04 10.00
N TYR A 37 -3.10 -0.07 10.16
CA TYR A 37 -4.54 -0.24 10.02
C TYR A 37 -5.21 1.06 9.62
N LEU A 38 -6.39 0.93 9.04
CA LEU A 38 -7.30 2.03 8.77
C LEU A 38 -8.25 2.17 9.93
N ASP A 39 -8.54 3.40 10.32
CA ASP A 39 -9.51 3.75 11.36
C ASP A 39 -10.50 4.78 10.84
N LEU A 40 -11.68 4.81 11.41
CA LEU A 40 -12.76 5.73 11.06
C LEU A 40 -12.80 6.88 12.05
N ILE A 41 -12.92 8.11 11.56
CA ILE A 41 -12.88 9.32 12.42
C ILE A 41 -14.26 9.71 12.94
N GLY A 42 -15.34 9.16 12.41
CA GLY A 42 -16.72 9.51 12.76
C GLY A 42 -17.64 8.32 12.91
N ASP A 43 -18.81 8.56 13.46
CA ASP A 43 -19.81 7.52 13.76
C ASP A 43 -20.66 7.14 12.53
N ASP A 44 -20.79 8.04 11.54
CA ASP A 44 -21.56 7.78 10.33
C ASP A 44 -20.67 7.29 9.19
N LEU A 45 -20.85 6.03 8.78
CA LEU A 45 -20.07 5.37 7.74
C LEU A 45 -20.09 6.07 6.36
N LEU A 46 -21.11 6.90 6.07
CA LEU A 46 -21.23 7.61 4.79
C LEU A 46 -20.55 8.98 4.79
N ASP A 47 -20.39 9.59 5.99
CA ASP A 47 -19.77 10.91 6.15
C ASP A 47 -18.47 10.86 6.96
N THR A 48 -17.97 9.65 7.26
CA THR A 48 -16.75 9.47 8.05
C THR A 48 -15.50 9.70 7.25
N GLY A 49 -14.48 10.28 7.89
CA GLY A 49 -13.11 10.27 7.38
C GLY A 49 -12.42 8.94 7.68
N VAL A 50 -11.43 8.59 6.86
CA VAL A 50 -10.55 7.44 7.08
C VAL A 50 -9.15 7.94 7.40
N VAL A 51 -8.57 7.46 8.50
CA VAL A 51 -7.19 7.73 8.86
C VAL A 51 -6.35 6.47 8.76
N LEU A 52 -5.14 6.61 8.21
CA LEU A 52 -4.17 5.53 8.14
C LEU A 52 -3.22 5.65 9.34
N MET A 53 -3.29 4.67 10.21
CA MET A 53 -2.42 4.51 11.37
C MET A 53 -1.34 3.48 11.08
N ALA A 54 -0.10 3.80 11.43
CA ALA A 54 1.03 2.90 11.23
C ALA A 54 1.98 2.90 12.43
N ARG A 55 2.53 1.74 12.68
CA ARG A 55 3.58 1.52 13.70
C ARG A 55 4.71 0.74 13.09
N PRO A 56 5.71 1.42 12.49
CA PRO A 56 6.95 0.77 12.06
C PRO A 56 7.65 0.07 13.21
N PRO A 57 8.53 -0.93 12.95
CA PRO A 57 9.28 -1.62 13.99
C PRO A 57 10.05 -0.65 14.89
N GLY A 58 9.94 -0.83 16.21
CA GLY A 58 10.65 0.02 17.20
C GLY A 58 10.05 1.40 17.43
N LYS A 59 8.93 1.76 16.78
CA LYS A 59 8.27 3.07 16.92
C LYS A 59 6.90 2.97 17.59
N LYS A 60 6.39 4.13 18.00
CA LYS A 60 5.02 4.26 18.52
C LYS A 60 4.02 4.33 17.37
N ASN A 61 2.78 3.96 17.67
CA ASN A 61 1.68 4.11 16.73
C ASN A 61 1.44 5.59 16.42
N ALA A 62 1.36 5.93 15.14
CA ALA A 62 1.17 7.29 14.69
C ALA A 62 0.37 7.33 13.38
N SER A 63 -0.30 8.46 13.13
CA SER A 63 -0.89 8.69 11.82
C SER A 63 0.22 8.84 10.77
N ILE A 64 -0.10 8.55 9.51
CA ILE A 64 0.85 8.62 8.39
C ILE A 64 1.56 9.98 8.30
N HIS A 65 0.91 11.05 8.73
CA HIS A 65 1.48 12.41 8.68
C HIS A 65 2.72 12.59 9.60
N LEU A 66 2.83 11.79 10.65
CA LEU A 66 3.92 11.85 11.64
C LEU A 66 5.11 10.93 11.31
N LEU A 67 5.01 10.16 10.24
CA LEU A 67 6.08 9.27 9.77
C LEU A 67 7.15 10.06 9.00
N SER A 68 8.36 9.49 8.91
CA SER A 68 9.42 10.02 8.02
C SER A 68 9.02 9.87 6.54
N GLY A 69 9.68 10.59 5.64
CA GLY A 69 9.38 10.57 4.21
C GLY A 69 9.39 9.15 3.61
N GLY A 70 10.43 8.38 3.87
CA GLY A 70 10.53 6.98 3.41
C GLY A 70 9.47 6.06 4.03
N GLU A 71 9.17 6.23 5.32
CA GLU A 71 8.12 5.47 5.99
C GLU A 71 6.72 5.82 5.44
N LYS A 72 6.46 7.09 5.13
CA LYS A 72 5.23 7.52 4.46
C LYS A 72 5.07 6.85 3.11
N ALA A 73 6.12 6.89 2.29
CA ALA A 73 6.12 6.29 0.97
C ALA A 73 5.86 4.79 1.05
N LEU A 74 6.57 4.08 1.92
CA LEU A 74 6.41 2.64 2.09
C LEU A 74 5.01 2.25 2.63
N THR A 75 4.45 3.07 3.53
CA THR A 75 3.08 2.88 4.05
C THR A 75 2.04 3.13 2.95
N ALA A 76 2.24 4.15 2.10
CA ALA A 76 1.38 4.41 0.96
C ALA A 76 1.42 3.25 -0.06
N ILE A 77 2.61 2.70 -0.33
CA ILE A 77 2.77 1.50 -1.18
C ILE A 77 2.00 0.31 -0.60
N ALA A 78 2.10 0.08 0.72
CA ALA A 78 1.35 -0.98 1.40
C ALA A 78 -0.17 -0.82 1.22
N LEU A 79 -0.68 0.41 1.33
CA LEU A 79 -2.09 0.71 1.11
C LEU A 79 -2.51 0.47 -0.33
N VAL A 80 -1.77 1.00 -1.31
CA VAL A 80 -2.05 0.83 -2.75
C VAL A 80 -2.08 -0.66 -3.11
N PHE A 81 -1.10 -1.43 -2.68
CA PHE A 81 -1.06 -2.87 -2.94
C PHE A 81 -2.16 -3.64 -2.22
N SER A 82 -2.62 -3.16 -1.07
CA SER A 82 -3.79 -3.71 -0.38
C SER A 82 -5.08 -3.51 -1.17
N ILE A 83 -5.21 -2.36 -1.85
CA ILE A 83 -6.31 -2.07 -2.77
C ILE A 83 -6.25 -2.98 -3.99
N PHE A 84 -5.07 -3.17 -4.60
CA PHE A 84 -4.91 -4.09 -5.74
C PHE A 84 -5.26 -5.53 -5.40
N LYS A 85 -5.01 -5.98 -4.18
CA LYS A 85 -5.44 -7.33 -3.74
C LYS A 85 -6.96 -7.47 -3.66
N LEU A 86 -7.68 -6.40 -3.38
CA LEU A 86 -9.15 -6.42 -3.37
C LEU A 86 -9.74 -6.37 -4.78
N ASN A 87 -9.15 -5.57 -5.64
CA ASN A 87 -9.62 -5.35 -7.00
C ASN A 87 -8.42 -5.32 -7.95
N PRO A 88 -7.93 -6.49 -8.38
CA PRO A 88 -6.77 -6.60 -9.24
C PRO A 88 -6.97 -5.86 -10.55
N ALA A 89 -6.06 -4.94 -10.87
CA ALA A 89 -5.98 -4.32 -12.18
C ALA A 89 -5.14 -5.20 -13.12
N PRO A 90 -5.37 -5.18 -14.44
CA PRO A 90 -4.58 -5.95 -15.39
C PRO A 90 -3.12 -5.50 -15.45
N PHE A 91 -2.86 -4.24 -15.17
CA PHE A 91 -1.51 -3.68 -15.07
C PHE A 91 -1.46 -2.54 -14.05
N CYS A 92 -0.26 -2.26 -13.55
CA CYS A 92 0.02 -1.17 -12.63
C CYS A 92 1.28 -0.42 -13.10
N MET A 93 1.20 0.90 -13.19
CA MET A 93 2.34 1.76 -13.50
C MET A 93 2.78 2.50 -12.24
N LEU A 94 4.06 2.38 -11.91
CA LEU A 94 4.69 2.99 -10.74
C LEU A 94 5.83 3.90 -11.22
N ASP A 95 5.78 5.16 -10.87
CA ASP A 95 6.75 6.16 -11.30
C ASP A 95 7.58 6.63 -10.09
N GLU A 96 8.86 6.26 -10.07
CA GLU A 96 9.85 6.63 -9.04
C GLU A 96 9.40 6.43 -7.58
N VAL A 97 8.52 5.46 -7.32
CA VAL A 97 7.98 5.23 -5.96
C VAL A 97 9.03 4.75 -4.96
N ASP A 98 10.15 4.23 -5.44
CA ASP A 98 11.29 3.77 -4.66
C ASP A 98 12.30 4.89 -4.34
N ALA A 99 12.19 6.06 -4.96
CA ALA A 99 13.13 7.17 -4.76
C ALA A 99 13.30 7.61 -3.29
N PRO A 100 12.26 7.70 -2.44
CA PRO A 100 12.40 8.09 -1.05
C PRO A 100 12.82 6.95 -0.11
N LEU A 101 13.02 5.72 -0.63
CA LEU A 101 13.33 4.53 0.16
C LEU A 101 14.86 4.34 0.30
N ASP A 102 15.29 3.82 1.45
CA ASP A 102 16.63 3.30 1.60
C ASP A 102 16.78 1.92 0.94
N ASP A 103 18.02 1.48 0.73
CA ASP A 103 18.33 0.24 0.00
C ASP A 103 17.63 -0.99 0.59
N SER A 104 17.47 -1.06 1.91
CA SER A 104 16.82 -2.19 2.57
C SER A 104 15.32 -2.20 2.30
N ASN A 105 14.70 -1.05 2.27
CA ASN A 105 13.28 -0.88 1.96
C ASN A 105 13.01 -1.05 0.47
N VAL A 106 13.92 -0.60 -0.41
CA VAL A 106 13.85 -0.87 -1.85
C VAL A 106 13.89 -2.37 -2.12
N ALA A 107 14.75 -3.13 -1.47
CA ALA A 107 14.82 -4.58 -1.65
C ALA A 107 13.50 -5.28 -1.24
N ARG A 108 12.88 -4.85 -0.13
CA ARG A 108 11.58 -5.38 0.31
C ARG A 108 10.45 -5.00 -0.64
N TYR A 109 10.44 -3.75 -1.10
CA TYR A 109 9.50 -3.26 -2.11
C TYR A 109 9.61 -4.09 -3.40
N ALA A 110 10.82 -4.26 -3.93
CA ALA A 110 11.05 -5.03 -5.16
C ALA A 110 10.62 -6.50 -5.00
N THR A 111 10.87 -7.12 -3.85
CA THR A 111 10.40 -8.46 -3.53
C THR A 111 8.87 -8.55 -3.55
N LEU A 112 8.18 -7.56 -2.98
CA LEU A 112 6.73 -7.53 -2.96
C LEU A 112 6.14 -7.31 -4.35
N VAL A 113 6.72 -6.41 -5.16
CA VAL A 113 6.33 -6.20 -6.56
C VAL A 113 6.44 -7.51 -7.32
N LYS A 114 7.54 -8.25 -7.16
CA LYS A 114 7.76 -9.55 -7.80
C LYS A 114 6.76 -10.63 -7.36
N GLU A 115 6.39 -10.65 -6.06
CA GLU A 115 5.34 -11.53 -5.56
C GLU A 115 4.00 -11.23 -6.22
N MET A 116 3.64 -9.95 -6.34
CA MET A 116 2.38 -9.50 -6.94
C MET A 116 2.37 -9.58 -8.47
N ALA A 117 3.53 -9.56 -9.11
CA ALA A 117 3.67 -9.64 -10.57
C ALA A 117 3.23 -11.01 -11.14
N ARG A 118 2.95 -11.99 -10.29
CA ARG A 118 2.32 -13.25 -10.70
C ARG A 118 0.90 -13.08 -11.23
N ASP A 119 0.21 -12.06 -10.71
CA ASP A 119 -1.21 -11.81 -10.99
C ASP A 119 -1.43 -10.47 -11.71
N ILE A 120 -0.47 -9.55 -11.65
CA ILE A 120 -0.58 -8.17 -12.15
C ILE A 120 0.69 -7.82 -12.92
N GLN A 121 0.54 -7.26 -14.12
CA GLN A 121 1.68 -6.72 -14.87
C GLN A 121 2.13 -5.39 -14.26
N PHE A 122 3.39 -5.30 -13.84
CA PHE A 122 3.98 -4.05 -13.37
C PHE A 122 4.85 -3.39 -14.44
N ILE A 123 4.67 -2.10 -14.60
CA ILE A 123 5.56 -1.21 -15.35
C ILE A 123 6.07 -0.18 -14.34
N TYR A 124 7.37 -0.14 -14.08
CA TYR A 124 7.88 0.84 -13.14
C TYR A 124 9.07 1.60 -13.73
N ILE A 125 9.08 2.90 -13.46
CA ILE A 125 10.15 3.83 -13.79
C ILE A 125 11.01 3.99 -12.55
N THR A 126 12.30 3.76 -12.66
CA THR A 126 13.23 3.85 -11.53
C THR A 126 14.64 4.21 -11.97
N HIS A 127 15.37 4.87 -11.10
CA HIS A 127 16.81 5.06 -11.18
C HIS A 127 17.59 4.16 -10.21
N ASN A 128 16.88 3.37 -9.41
CA ASN A 128 17.49 2.52 -8.38
C ASN A 128 17.94 1.18 -8.97
N LYS A 129 19.23 0.87 -8.79
CA LYS A 129 19.83 -0.36 -9.33
C LYS A 129 19.27 -1.64 -8.71
N ILE A 130 18.77 -1.59 -7.47
CA ILE A 130 18.16 -2.74 -6.80
C ILE A 130 16.83 -3.06 -7.48
N SER A 131 15.97 -2.05 -7.68
CA SER A 131 14.70 -2.22 -8.41
C SER A 131 14.94 -2.72 -9.84
N MET A 132 15.94 -2.18 -10.55
CA MET A 132 16.29 -2.60 -11.92
C MET A 132 16.66 -4.08 -12.00
N ARG A 133 17.37 -4.62 -11.00
CA ARG A 133 17.79 -6.04 -11.00
C ARG A 133 16.65 -7.03 -10.88
N GLU A 134 15.55 -6.62 -10.30
CA GLU A 134 14.37 -7.47 -10.11
C GLU A 134 13.41 -7.44 -11.30
N ALA A 135 13.64 -6.55 -12.27
CA ALA A 135 12.85 -6.48 -13.50
C ALA A 135 13.22 -7.62 -14.46
N GLU A 136 12.20 -8.23 -15.06
CA GLU A 136 12.39 -9.24 -16.11
C GLU A 136 12.82 -8.62 -17.43
N GLN A 137 12.39 -7.37 -17.69
CA GLN A 137 12.76 -6.62 -18.90
C GLN A 137 13.14 -5.19 -18.49
N LEU A 138 14.22 -4.71 -19.08
CA LEU A 138 14.70 -3.34 -18.92
C LEU A 138 14.62 -2.59 -20.25
N MET A 139 14.05 -1.39 -20.21
CA MET A 139 14.03 -0.46 -21.33
C MET A 139 14.74 0.82 -20.95
N GLY A 140 15.82 1.17 -21.66
CA GLY A 140 16.49 2.46 -21.49
C GLY A 140 15.77 3.54 -22.27
N VAL A 141 15.55 4.69 -21.63
CA VAL A 141 15.03 5.90 -22.28
C VAL A 141 16.19 6.90 -22.35
N THR A 142 16.51 7.34 -23.55
CA THR A 142 17.58 8.31 -23.85
C THR A 142 17.01 9.61 -24.37
#